data_ce193aaa962a535a836527b086dda09e
#
_entry.id   ce193aaa962a535a836527b086dda09e
#
_cell.length_a   1.000
_cell.length_b   1.000
_cell.length_c   1.000
_cell.angle_alpha   90.00
_cell.angle_beta   90.00
_cell.angle_gamma   90.00
#
_symmetry.space_group_name_H-M   'P 1'
#
loop_
_entity.id
_entity.type
_entity.pdbx_description
1 polymer ?
#
loop_
_entity_poly.entity_id
_entity_poly.type
_entity_poly.pdbx_seq_one_letter_code
_entity_poly.pdbx_strand_id
1 'polypeptide(L)'
;MVYFPRTSTSRFLISCLLASLALIAVAGTASAQDRRQNAPGEFDFYVLSLSWSPSYCEEASERGRNGRSQQIQCGGRPFSFVVHGLWPQYERGFPDYCQRPSPRLDRNIVSSMLDLMPAPGLIFNEWDKHGTCSGLGGRAYFETIRKARSAVKIPEEYLELSAPKTVAPAEIEDAFIKVNPGLSSSAIAVTCDKTRLSEVRICMSKELQFRACEEIDRRACRREQVLMPPIRGG
;
A
#
# COMPACT_ATOMS: atom_id res chain seq x y z
N MET A 1 80.58 -34.50 36.95
CA MET A 1 79.19 -34.58 37.33
C MET A 1 78.49 -33.44 36.59
N VAL A 2 77.93 -33.72 35.42
CA VAL A 2 77.33 -32.70 34.52
C VAL A 2 75.82 -32.98 34.44
N TYR A 3 75.01 -32.04 34.90
CA TYR A 3 73.56 -32.12 34.96
C TYR A 3 73.00 -31.54 33.69
N PHE A 4 72.21 -32.31 32.89
CA PHE A 4 71.45 -31.84 31.72
C PHE A 4 69.97 -31.63 32.12
N PRO A 5 69.39 -30.48 31.81
CA PRO A 5 67.97 -30.31 32.03
C PRO A 5 67.17 -30.84 30.80
N ARG A 6 66.16 -31.66 31.07
CA ARG A 6 65.14 -32.12 30.09
C ARG A 6 64.21 -30.96 29.70
N THR A 7 64.22 -30.59 28.45
CA THR A 7 63.24 -29.66 27.88
C THR A 7 61.93 -30.37 27.56
N SER A 8 60.85 -29.94 28.15
CA SER A 8 59.47 -30.38 27.93
C SER A 8 58.89 -29.65 26.69
N THR A 9 58.84 -30.28 25.53
CA THR A 9 58.27 -29.78 24.30
C THR A 9 56.96 -30.47 23.96
N SER A 10 55.96 -30.49 24.82
CA SER A 10 54.69 -31.19 24.53
C SER A 10 53.42 -30.47 24.95
N ARG A 11 53.39 -29.11 24.98
CA ARG A 11 52.19 -28.38 25.35
C ARG A 11 51.73 -27.29 24.34
N PHE A 12 52.41 -27.17 23.18
CA PHE A 12 52.07 -26.08 22.21
C PHE A 12 51.25 -26.54 20.95
N LEU A 13 50.95 -27.84 20.81
CA LEU A 13 50.29 -28.35 19.60
C LEU A 13 48.76 -28.57 19.72
N ILE A 14 48.17 -28.38 20.91
CA ILE A 14 46.74 -28.63 21.12
C ILE A 14 45.90 -27.32 21.05
N SER A 15 46.54 -26.13 21.21
CA SER A 15 45.80 -24.86 21.19
C SER A 15 45.46 -24.30 19.83
N CYS A 16 46.03 -24.81 18.71
CA CYS A 16 45.75 -24.28 17.37
C CYS A 16 44.60 -24.96 16.65
N LEU A 17 44.07 -26.09 17.15
CA LEU A 17 42.97 -26.84 16.49
C LEU A 17 41.56 -26.46 16.92
N LEU A 18 41.42 -25.62 17.97
CA LEU A 18 40.10 -25.16 18.45
C LEU A 18 39.70 -23.76 17.96
N ALA A 19 40.59 -23.04 17.26
CA ALA A 19 40.30 -21.70 16.75
C ALA A 19 39.69 -21.72 15.31
N SER A 20 39.59 -22.88 14.67
CA SER A 20 39.17 -22.98 13.25
C SER A 20 37.69 -23.34 13.03
N LEU A 21 36.89 -23.52 14.10
CA LEU A 21 35.46 -23.93 13.96
C LEU A 21 34.43 -22.85 14.29
N ALA A 22 34.82 -21.60 14.47
CA ALA A 22 33.90 -20.51 14.83
C ALA A 22 33.60 -19.54 13.67
N LEU A 23 33.92 -19.88 12.43
CA LEU A 23 33.51 -19.12 11.24
C LEU A 23 32.34 -19.83 10.52
N ILE A 24 31.28 -20.19 11.26
CA ILE A 24 30.03 -20.59 10.64
C ILE A 24 29.24 -19.32 10.34
N ALA A 25 29.36 -18.82 9.11
CA ALA A 25 28.35 -18.26 8.25
C ALA A 25 27.13 -17.65 8.99
N VAL A 26 27.21 -16.40 9.34
CA VAL A 26 26.04 -15.53 9.25
C VAL A 26 25.73 -15.40 7.75
N ALA A 27 25.06 -16.40 7.20
CA ALA A 27 24.33 -16.23 5.96
C ALA A 27 23.20 -15.25 6.25
N GLY A 28 23.52 -13.95 6.17
CA GLY A 28 22.50 -12.93 6.11
C GLY A 28 21.55 -13.35 5.00
N THR A 29 20.27 -13.55 5.34
CA THR A 29 19.21 -13.63 4.36
C THR A 29 19.17 -12.27 3.66
N ALA A 30 20.00 -12.12 2.61
CA ALA A 30 19.86 -11.05 1.67
C ALA A 30 18.43 -11.18 1.16
N SER A 31 17.55 -10.26 1.55
CA SER A 31 16.25 -10.11 0.93
C SER A 31 16.53 -10.01 -0.56
N ALA A 32 16.14 -11.03 -1.32
CA ALA A 32 16.32 -11.02 -2.75
C ALA A 32 15.52 -9.82 -3.27
N GLN A 33 16.23 -8.76 -3.63
CA GLN A 33 15.63 -7.58 -4.25
C GLN A 33 15.04 -8.05 -5.57
N ASP A 34 13.78 -7.71 -5.84
CA ASP A 34 13.11 -8.15 -7.06
C ASP A 34 13.92 -7.64 -8.27
N ARG A 35 14.36 -8.58 -9.13
CA ARG A 35 15.23 -8.25 -10.26
C ARG A 35 14.54 -7.40 -11.34
N ARG A 36 13.21 -7.33 -11.33
CA ARG A 36 12.41 -6.54 -12.28
C ARG A 36 12.57 -5.03 -12.11
N GLN A 37 13.01 -4.57 -10.92
CA GLN A 37 13.44 -3.22 -10.55
C GLN A 37 12.78 -2.09 -11.36
N ASN A 38 11.48 -1.84 -11.12
CA ASN A 38 10.76 -0.71 -11.72
C ASN A 38 10.66 -0.77 -13.27
N ALA A 39 10.73 -1.94 -13.89
CA ALA A 39 10.45 -2.08 -15.31
C ALA A 39 8.92 -1.92 -15.57
N PRO A 40 8.51 -1.04 -16.49
CA PRO A 40 7.09 -0.85 -16.80
C PRO A 40 6.41 -2.17 -17.25
N GLY A 41 5.27 -2.52 -16.64
CA GLY A 41 4.52 -3.75 -16.95
C GLY A 41 4.97 -4.99 -16.17
N GLU A 42 6.15 -4.94 -15.56
CA GLU A 42 6.70 -6.03 -14.77
C GLU A 42 6.25 -5.93 -13.31
N PHE A 43 5.07 -6.44 -13.01
CA PHE A 43 4.49 -6.51 -11.67
C PHE A 43 3.57 -7.74 -11.56
N ASP A 44 3.12 -8.09 -10.36
CA ASP A 44 2.35 -9.32 -10.14
C ASP A 44 0.83 -9.05 -10.06
N PHE A 45 0.43 -7.97 -9.40
CA PHE A 45 -0.97 -7.66 -9.16
C PHE A 45 -1.19 -6.16 -8.91
N TYR A 46 -2.44 -5.75 -8.81
CA TYR A 46 -2.84 -4.40 -8.43
C TYR A 46 -3.36 -4.33 -7.00
N VAL A 47 -3.13 -3.21 -6.34
CA VAL A 47 -3.87 -2.79 -5.14
C VAL A 47 -4.73 -1.60 -5.51
N LEU A 48 -6.05 -1.75 -5.43
CA LEU A 48 -6.98 -0.63 -5.43
C LEU A 48 -7.05 -0.05 -4.02
N SER A 49 -6.66 1.21 -3.86
CA SER A 49 -6.75 1.92 -2.58
C SER A 49 -7.91 2.91 -2.61
N LEU A 50 -8.79 2.79 -1.61
CA LEU A 50 -9.97 3.63 -1.40
C LEU A 50 -9.79 4.40 -0.10
N SER A 51 -9.55 5.70 -0.17
CA SER A 51 -9.42 6.56 1.02
C SER A 51 -10.78 6.95 1.57
N TRP A 52 -10.93 6.89 2.90
CA TRP A 52 -12.08 7.51 3.58
C TRP A 52 -11.91 9.03 3.56
N SER A 53 -12.64 9.68 2.66
CA SER A 53 -12.49 11.11 2.39
C SER A 53 -12.65 12.00 3.63
N PRO A 54 -13.61 11.75 4.56
CA PRO A 54 -13.73 12.55 5.78
C PRO A 54 -12.47 12.53 6.66
N SER A 55 -11.81 11.38 6.84
CA SER A 55 -10.56 11.29 7.61
C SER A 55 -9.45 12.13 6.98
N TYR A 56 -9.29 12.04 5.65
CA TYR A 56 -8.33 12.87 4.93
C TYR A 56 -8.62 14.37 5.13
N CYS A 57 -9.88 14.76 5.09
CA CYS A 57 -10.28 16.17 5.24
C CYS A 57 -10.03 16.69 6.66
N GLU A 58 -10.25 15.87 7.70
CA GLU A 58 -9.90 16.24 9.08
C GLU A 58 -8.39 16.39 9.24
N GLU A 59 -7.61 15.39 8.80
CA GLU A 59 -6.16 15.46 8.85
C GLU A 59 -5.60 16.68 8.09
N ALA A 60 -6.14 16.98 6.91
CA ALA A 60 -5.73 18.13 6.12
C ALA A 60 -6.02 19.46 6.88
N SER A 61 -7.17 19.55 7.54
CA SER A 61 -7.55 20.70 8.38
C SER A 61 -6.63 20.86 9.59
N GLU A 62 -6.35 19.76 10.31
CA GLU A 62 -5.45 19.75 11.47
C GLU A 62 -4.02 20.19 11.10
N ARG A 63 -3.56 19.84 9.90
CA ARG A 63 -2.25 20.27 9.37
C ARG A 63 -2.26 21.63 8.67
N GLY A 64 -3.37 22.37 8.70
CA GLY A 64 -3.52 23.68 8.04
C GLY A 64 -3.39 23.60 6.51
N ARG A 65 -3.63 22.43 5.90
CA ARG A 65 -3.62 22.27 4.44
C ARG A 65 -4.93 22.78 3.86
N ASN A 66 -4.87 23.83 3.04
CA ASN A 66 -6.04 24.50 2.45
C ASN A 66 -5.90 24.76 0.94
N GLY A 67 -5.05 23.99 0.26
CA GLY A 67 -4.84 24.12 -1.18
C GLY A 67 -6.05 23.73 -2.03
N ARG A 68 -5.98 23.95 -3.35
CA ARG A 68 -7.07 23.69 -4.27
C ARG A 68 -7.59 22.25 -4.24
N SER A 69 -6.72 21.27 -4.07
CA SER A 69 -7.13 19.85 -3.97
C SER A 69 -8.00 19.61 -2.75
N GLN A 70 -7.64 20.19 -1.58
CA GLN A 70 -8.44 20.11 -0.37
C GLN A 70 -9.80 20.79 -0.54
N GLN A 71 -9.84 21.94 -1.22
CA GLN A 71 -11.11 22.65 -1.50
C GLN A 71 -12.05 21.79 -2.37
N ILE A 72 -11.53 21.10 -3.40
CA ILE A 72 -12.35 20.25 -4.26
C ILE A 72 -12.88 19.05 -3.50
N GLN A 73 -12.02 18.36 -2.73
CA GLN A 73 -12.39 17.13 -2.03
C GLN A 73 -13.16 17.40 -0.74
N CYS A 74 -12.81 18.46 -0.01
CA CYS A 74 -13.32 18.70 1.36
C CYS A 74 -14.35 19.85 1.44
N GLY A 75 -14.53 20.61 0.36
CA GLY A 75 -15.24 21.90 0.40
C GLY A 75 -16.69 21.88 -0.06
N GLY A 76 -17.31 20.74 -0.35
CA GLY A 76 -18.72 20.82 -0.75
C GLY A 76 -19.34 19.60 -1.42
N ARG A 77 -18.60 18.56 -1.71
CA ARG A 77 -19.18 17.30 -2.18
C ARG A 77 -19.16 16.25 -1.06
N PRO A 78 -20.26 15.50 -0.88
CA PRO A 78 -20.35 14.45 0.16
C PRO A 78 -19.59 13.21 -0.26
N PHE A 79 -18.26 13.26 -0.34
CA PHE A 79 -17.46 12.09 -0.65
C PHE A 79 -17.36 11.17 0.56
N SER A 80 -17.71 9.88 0.35
CA SER A 80 -17.40 8.77 1.24
C SER A 80 -16.02 8.21 0.92
N PHE A 81 -15.93 7.07 0.26
CA PHE A 81 -14.68 6.53 -0.26
C PHE A 81 -14.35 7.14 -1.63
N VAL A 82 -13.15 7.67 -1.77
CA VAL A 82 -12.57 8.12 -3.03
C VAL A 82 -11.41 7.23 -3.43
N VAL A 83 -11.15 7.12 -4.71
CA VAL A 83 -9.98 6.36 -5.18
C VAL A 83 -8.72 7.16 -4.84
N HIS A 84 -7.81 6.55 -4.08
CA HIS A 84 -6.46 7.05 -3.92
C HIS A 84 -5.65 6.69 -5.16
N GLY A 85 -5.60 5.41 -5.51
CA GLY A 85 -4.89 4.91 -6.68
C GLY A 85 -5.14 3.44 -6.97
N LEU A 86 -4.53 2.97 -8.05
CA LEU A 86 -4.43 1.57 -8.42
C LEU A 86 -2.95 1.23 -8.62
N TRP A 87 -2.36 0.55 -7.66
CA TRP A 87 -0.91 0.42 -7.55
C TRP A 87 -0.42 -0.94 -8.04
N PRO A 88 0.42 -1.01 -9.08
CA PRO A 88 1.17 -2.22 -9.38
C PRO A 88 1.99 -2.67 -8.17
N GLN A 89 1.98 -3.97 -7.89
CA GLN A 89 2.67 -4.57 -6.75
C GLN A 89 3.47 -5.79 -7.20
N TYR A 90 4.56 -6.07 -6.51
CA TYR A 90 5.19 -7.39 -6.49
C TYR A 90 4.60 -8.22 -5.34
N GLU A 91 4.84 -9.52 -5.32
CA GLU A 91 4.48 -10.34 -4.14
C GLU A 91 5.18 -9.83 -2.88
N ARG A 92 6.34 -9.17 -3.04
CA ARG A 92 7.05 -8.44 -1.98
C ARG A 92 7.51 -7.09 -2.49
N GLY A 93 6.98 -6.00 -1.90
CA GLY A 93 7.26 -4.64 -2.33
C GLY A 93 6.46 -4.23 -3.56
N PHE A 94 6.86 -3.14 -4.16
CA PHE A 94 6.17 -2.54 -5.30
C PHE A 94 7.14 -1.75 -6.18
N PRO A 95 6.88 -1.67 -7.51
CA PRO A 95 7.59 -0.78 -8.39
C PRO A 95 7.08 0.66 -8.20
N ASP A 96 7.98 1.63 -8.33
CA ASP A 96 7.60 3.04 -8.35
C ASP A 96 8.43 3.84 -9.37
N TYR A 97 7.84 4.90 -9.88
CA TYR A 97 8.48 5.84 -10.82
C TYR A 97 9.19 5.13 -11.98
N CYS A 98 8.54 4.18 -12.62
CA CYS A 98 9.14 3.32 -13.63
C CYS A 98 9.57 4.03 -14.94
N GLN A 99 9.07 5.25 -15.15
CA GLN A 99 9.49 6.11 -16.27
C GLN A 99 9.84 7.49 -15.74
N ARG A 100 11.08 7.93 -15.99
CA ARG A 100 11.56 9.26 -15.61
C ARG A 100 12.32 9.91 -16.78
N PRO A 101 11.86 11.07 -17.31
CA PRO A 101 10.63 11.77 -16.91
C PRO A 101 9.36 10.98 -17.27
N SER A 102 8.31 11.19 -16.48
CA SER A 102 7.01 10.57 -16.76
C SER A 102 6.43 11.09 -18.06
N PRO A 103 5.79 10.24 -18.87
CA PRO A 103 5.02 10.70 -20.03
C PRO A 103 3.95 11.72 -19.60
N ARG A 104 3.81 12.78 -20.38
CA ARG A 104 2.83 13.84 -20.07
C ARG A 104 1.41 13.30 -20.04
N LEU A 105 0.69 13.61 -18.97
CA LEU A 105 -0.72 13.28 -18.82
C LEU A 105 -1.59 14.37 -19.45
N ASP A 106 -2.55 13.96 -20.31
CA ASP A 106 -3.52 14.86 -20.91
C ASP A 106 -4.46 15.44 -19.85
N ARG A 107 -4.75 16.73 -19.92
CA ARG A 107 -5.68 17.44 -19.03
C ARG A 107 -7.10 16.85 -19.08
N ASN A 108 -7.53 16.36 -20.22
CA ASN A 108 -8.85 15.73 -20.38
C ASN A 108 -8.95 14.44 -19.55
N ILE A 109 -7.84 13.67 -19.45
CA ILE A 109 -7.78 12.49 -18.58
C ILE A 109 -7.93 12.92 -17.13
N VAL A 110 -7.18 13.95 -16.69
CA VAL A 110 -7.28 14.47 -15.33
C VAL A 110 -8.70 14.91 -15.01
N SER A 111 -9.33 15.69 -15.92
CA SER A 111 -10.69 16.16 -15.72
C SER A 111 -11.71 15.03 -15.65
N SER A 112 -11.53 13.97 -16.43
CA SER A 112 -12.42 12.80 -16.44
C SER A 112 -12.35 11.93 -15.19
N MET A 113 -11.34 12.12 -14.34
CA MET A 113 -11.14 11.34 -13.10
C MET A 113 -11.61 12.04 -11.84
N LEU A 114 -12.02 13.31 -11.89
CA LEU A 114 -12.35 14.11 -10.72
C LEU A 114 -13.59 13.61 -9.95
N ASP A 115 -14.40 12.77 -10.55
CA ASP A 115 -15.53 12.10 -9.90
C ASP A 115 -15.06 10.97 -8.94
N LEU A 116 -13.96 10.31 -9.25
CA LEU A 116 -13.38 9.22 -8.47
C LEU A 116 -12.19 9.68 -7.62
N MET A 117 -11.39 10.59 -8.14
CA MET A 117 -10.15 11.12 -7.56
C MET A 117 -10.25 12.65 -7.49
N PRO A 118 -10.93 13.23 -6.49
CA PRO A 118 -11.28 14.66 -6.47
C PRO A 118 -10.09 15.59 -6.12
N ALA A 119 -8.90 15.25 -6.57
CA ALA A 119 -7.68 16.00 -6.33
C ALA A 119 -6.74 15.94 -7.55
N PRO A 120 -6.71 16.96 -8.42
CA PRO A 120 -5.86 16.95 -9.62
C PRO A 120 -4.39 16.64 -9.34
N GLY A 121 -3.83 17.18 -8.24
CA GLY A 121 -2.45 16.91 -7.83
C GLY A 121 -2.21 15.43 -7.49
N LEU A 122 -3.20 14.76 -6.90
CA LEU A 122 -3.15 13.33 -6.64
C LEU A 122 -3.09 12.55 -7.96
N ILE A 123 -3.93 12.90 -8.94
CA ILE A 123 -3.98 12.20 -10.24
C ILE A 123 -2.61 12.25 -10.93
N PHE A 124 -1.92 13.39 -10.92
CA PHE A 124 -0.57 13.50 -11.47
C PHE A 124 0.43 12.67 -10.68
N ASN A 125 0.39 12.72 -9.34
CA ASN A 125 1.29 11.95 -8.49
C ASN A 125 1.10 10.44 -8.67
N GLU A 126 -0.14 9.98 -8.74
CA GLU A 126 -0.46 8.56 -8.96
C GLU A 126 0.00 8.08 -10.35
N TRP A 127 -0.11 8.92 -11.37
CA TRP A 127 0.46 8.63 -12.68
C TRP A 127 1.97 8.50 -12.61
N ASP A 128 2.64 9.49 -12.08
CA ASP A 128 4.11 9.53 -12.03
C ASP A 128 4.68 8.36 -11.25
N LYS A 129 4.11 8.08 -10.08
CA LYS A 129 4.65 7.10 -9.15
C LYS A 129 4.23 5.66 -9.49
N HIS A 130 2.98 5.45 -9.82
CA HIS A 130 2.38 4.12 -9.96
C HIS A 130 1.94 3.80 -11.38
N GLY A 131 1.31 4.75 -12.05
CA GLY A 131 0.78 4.56 -13.39
C GLY A 131 1.85 4.21 -14.42
N THR A 132 3.02 4.86 -14.34
CA THR A 132 4.17 4.58 -15.21
C THR A 132 4.70 3.15 -15.06
N CYS A 133 4.40 2.48 -13.95
CA CYS A 133 4.80 1.10 -13.68
C CYS A 133 3.82 0.06 -14.24
N SER A 134 2.60 0.47 -14.63
CA SER A 134 1.59 -0.43 -15.15
C SER A 134 1.91 -1.01 -16.55
N GLY A 135 2.85 -0.40 -17.28
CA GLY A 135 3.10 -0.70 -18.70
C GLY A 135 2.04 -0.12 -19.65
N LEU A 136 1.03 0.56 -19.09
CA LEU A 136 -0.05 1.18 -19.86
C LEU A 136 0.25 2.66 -20.16
N GLY A 137 -0.32 3.18 -21.25
CA GLY A 137 -0.38 4.63 -21.44
C GLY A 137 -1.37 5.28 -20.48
N GLY A 138 -1.23 6.60 -20.21
CA GLY A 138 -2.03 7.31 -19.22
C GLY A 138 -3.53 7.09 -19.33
N ARG A 139 -4.11 7.17 -20.55
CA ARG A 139 -5.54 6.92 -20.77
C ARG A 139 -5.94 5.51 -20.32
N ALA A 140 -5.24 4.49 -20.79
CA ALA A 140 -5.54 3.10 -20.46
C ALA A 140 -5.38 2.80 -18.96
N TYR A 141 -4.38 3.39 -18.29
CA TYR A 141 -4.22 3.27 -16.85
C TYR A 141 -5.41 3.83 -16.07
N PHE A 142 -5.85 5.05 -16.39
CA PHE A 142 -6.99 5.65 -15.69
C PHE A 142 -8.33 4.99 -16.05
N GLU A 143 -8.49 4.44 -17.26
CA GLU A 143 -9.62 3.56 -17.59
C GLU A 143 -9.59 2.27 -16.76
N THR A 144 -8.39 1.72 -16.51
CA THR A 144 -8.22 0.55 -15.63
C THR A 144 -8.58 0.87 -14.18
N ILE A 145 -8.21 2.05 -13.65
CA ILE A 145 -8.67 2.53 -12.34
C ILE A 145 -10.20 2.57 -12.29
N ARG A 146 -10.85 3.13 -13.30
CA ARG A 146 -12.31 3.22 -13.34
C ARG A 146 -12.96 1.84 -13.33
N LYS A 147 -12.43 0.89 -14.12
CA LYS A 147 -12.89 -0.51 -14.13
C LYS A 147 -12.70 -1.19 -12.78
N ALA A 148 -11.52 -1.04 -12.16
CA ALA A 148 -11.23 -1.59 -10.84
C ALA A 148 -12.20 -1.04 -9.77
N ARG A 149 -12.44 0.29 -9.76
CA ARG A 149 -13.40 0.91 -8.85
C ARG A 149 -14.83 0.42 -9.10
N SER A 150 -15.23 0.24 -10.35
CA SER A 150 -16.58 -0.26 -10.71
C SER A 150 -16.80 -1.72 -10.32
N ALA A 151 -15.75 -2.52 -10.23
CA ALA A 151 -15.81 -3.91 -9.77
C ALA A 151 -16.03 -4.04 -8.24
N VAL A 152 -15.86 -2.95 -7.47
CA VAL A 152 -15.99 -2.95 -6.02
C VAL A 152 -17.26 -2.20 -5.61
N LYS A 153 -18.15 -2.88 -4.87
CA LYS A 153 -19.29 -2.27 -4.20
C LYS A 153 -18.88 -1.70 -2.85
N ILE A 154 -19.21 -0.45 -2.59
CA ILE A 154 -19.09 0.13 -1.24
C ILE A 154 -20.31 -0.32 -0.43
N PRO A 155 -20.12 -0.81 0.83
CA PRO A 155 -21.25 -1.09 1.72
C PRO A 155 -22.16 0.14 1.89
N GLU A 156 -23.46 -0.07 1.81
CA GLU A 156 -24.46 1.01 1.85
C GLU A 156 -24.35 1.87 3.11
N GLU A 157 -24.06 1.26 4.23
CA GLU A 157 -23.86 1.94 5.51
C GLU A 157 -22.71 2.97 5.52
N TYR A 158 -21.80 2.90 4.55
CA TYR A 158 -20.69 3.85 4.39
C TYR A 158 -20.92 4.88 3.27
N LEU A 159 -22.06 4.85 2.60
CA LEU A 159 -22.37 5.84 1.55
C LEU A 159 -22.93 7.14 2.14
N GLU A 160 -23.64 7.05 3.27
CA GLU A 160 -24.35 8.17 3.89
C GLU A 160 -24.09 8.25 5.41
N LEU A 161 -22.84 8.08 5.83
CA LEU A 161 -22.49 8.16 7.24
C LEU A 161 -22.63 9.60 7.74
N SER A 162 -23.73 9.90 8.46
CA SER A 162 -24.08 11.24 8.93
C SER A 162 -23.58 11.56 10.36
N ALA A 163 -23.14 10.55 11.12
CA ALA A 163 -22.59 10.70 12.47
C ALA A 163 -21.25 9.96 12.58
N PRO A 164 -20.35 10.37 13.49
CA PRO A 164 -19.11 9.65 13.74
C PRO A 164 -19.40 8.19 14.15
N LYS A 165 -18.68 7.24 13.56
CA LYS A 165 -18.79 5.80 13.87
C LYS A 165 -17.44 5.28 14.35
N THR A 166 -17.41 4.67 15.52
CA THR A 166 -16.24 3.91 15.98
C THR A 166 -16.47 2.44 15.68
N VAL A 167 -15.53 1.79 15.02
CA VAL A 167 -15.69 0.45 14.46
C VAL A 167 -14.37 -0.31 14.45
N ALA A 168 -14.40 -1.63 14.62
CA ALA A 168 -13.20 -2.44 14.45
C ALA A 168 -12.79 -2.52 12.96
N PRO A 169 -11.49 -2.50 12.63
CA PRO A 169 -11.04 -2.68 11.25
C PRO A 169 -11.61 -3.92 10.57
N ALA A 170 -11.68 -5.05 11.28
CA ALA A 170 -12.27 -6.29 10.77
C ALA A 170 -13.75 -6.16 10.39
N GLU A 171 -14.54 -5.38 11.13
CA GLU A 171 -15.95 -5.14 10.79
C GLU A 171 -16.09 -4.37 9.46
N ILE A 172 -15.14 -3.47 9.15
CA ILE A 172 -15.12 -2.76 7.87
C ILE A 172 -14.80 -3.77 6.75
N GLU A 173 -13.80 -4.63 6.95
CA GLU A 173 -13.44 -5.67 5.98
C GLU A 173 -14.60 -6.63 5.74
N ASP A 174 -15.24 -7.10 6.79
CA ASP A 174 -16.42 -7.98 6.72
C ASP A 174 -17.58 -7.33 5.96
N ALA A 175 -17.84 -6.05 6.18
CA ALA A 175 -18.86 -5.31 5.46
C ALA A 175 -18.57 -5.27 3.95
N PHE A 176 -17.32 -5.02 3.54
CA PHE A 176 -16.91 -5.08 2.14
C PHE A 176 -17.01 -6.49 1.57
N ILE A 177 -16.55 -7.51 2.29
CA ILE A 177 -16.62 -8.93 1.86
C ILE A 177 -18.08 -9.34 1.62
N LYS A 178 -18.97 -8.95 2.49
CA LYS A 178 -20.41 -9.29 2.42
C LYS A 178 -21.06 -8.81 1.11
N VAL A 179 -20.67 -7.64 0.60
CA VAL A 179 -21.31 -7.05 -0.59
C VAL A 179 -20.52 -7.28 -1.89
N ASN A 180 -19.33 -7.90 -1.79
CA ASN A 180 -18.46 -8.19 -2.94
C ASN A 180 -18.18 -9.70 -3.05
N PRO A 181 -19.04 -10.47 -3.73
CA PRO A 181 -18.84 -11.92 -3.90
C PRO A 181 -17.48 -12.24 -4.51
N GLY A 182 -16.75 -13.17 -3.91
CA GLY A 182 -15.38 -13.55 -4.30
C GLY A 182 -14.25 -12.75 -3.62
N LEU A 183 -14.56 -11.67 -2.89
CA LEU A 183 -13.59 -10.99 -2.03
C LEU A 183 -13.40 -11.81 -0.75
N SER A 184 -12.16 -12.19 -0.44
CA SER A 184 -11.79 -12.88 0.80
C SER A 184 -11.08 -11.94 1.77
N SER A 185 -11.00 -12.32 3.06
CA SER A 185 -10.27 -11.55 4.07
C SER A 185 -8.77 -11.39 3.75
N SER A 186 -8.18 -12.35 3.02
CA SER A 186 -6.78 -12.24 2.56
C SER A 186 -6.58 -11.33 1.34
N ALA A 187 -7.66 -10.82 0.76
CA ALA A 187 -7.65 -9.95 -0.42
C ALA A 187 -7.98 -8.48 -0.10
N ILE A 188 -8.26 -8.17 1.16
CA ILE A 188 -8.61 -6.82 1.64
C ILE A 188 -7.80 -6.48 2.89
N ALA A 189 -7.45 -5.23 3.06
CA ALA A 189 -6.85 -4.72 4.28
C ALA A 189 -7.31 -3.31 4.57
N VAL A 190 -7.73 -3.06 5.80
CA VAL A 190 -7.98 -1.70 6.32
C VAL A 190 -6.68 -1.11 6.81
N THR A 191 -6.41 0.16 6.47
CA THR A 191 -5.32 0.94 7.05
C THR A 191 -5.85 2.09 7.89
N CYS A 192 -5.08 2.55 8.87
CA CYS A 192 -5.48 3.61 9.78
C CYS A 192 -4.31 4.52 10.16
N ASP A 193 -4.64 5.73 10.59
CA ASP A 193 -3.71 6.59 11.31
C ASP A 193 -3.74 6.27 12.83
N LYS A 194 -3.38 7.24 13.67
CA LYS A 194 -3.39 7.04 15.14
C LYS A 194 -4.79 6.77 15.70
N THR A 195 -5.84 7.23 15.05
CA THR A 195 -7.21 7.20 15.57
C THR A 195 -8.26 6.84 14.53
N ARG A 196 -8.03 7.13 13.23
CA ARG A 196 -9.05 7.13 12.19
C ARG A 196 -8.76 6.08 11.11
N LEU A 197 -9.84 5.59 10.50
CA LEU A 197 -9.77 4.89 9.23
C LEU A 197 -9.07 5.75 8.18
N SER A 198 -8.03 5.22 7.54
CA SER A 198 -7.38 5.91 6.40
C SER A 198 -7.88 5.35 5.07
N GLU A 199 -7.69 4.06 4.83
CA GLU A 199 -7.98 3.44 3.53
C GLU A 199 -8.49 2.02 3.69
N VAL A 200 -9.25 1.59 2.68
CA VAL A 200 -9.53 0.18 2.38
C VAL A 200 -8.74 -0.17 1.12
N ARG A 201 -7.88 -1.18 1.22
CA ARG A 201 -7.03 -1.67 0.13
C ARG A 201 -7.52 -3.03 -0.32
N ILE A 202 -7.76 -3.18 -1.62
CA ILE A 202 -8.29 -4.40 -2.22
C ILE A 202 -7.32 -4.88 -3.29
N CYS A 203 -6.87 -6.13 -3.17
CA CYS A 203 -5.94 -6.74 -4.10
C CYS A 203 -6.67 -7.38 -5.28
N MET A 204 -6.17 -7.10 -6.47
CA MET A 204 -6.75 -7.55 -7.73
C MET A 204 -5.67 -8.12 -8.64
N SER A 205 -5.99 -9.16 -9.40
CA SER A 205 -5.14 -9.61 -10.51
C SER A 205 -4.99 -8.53 -11.59
N LYS A 206 -4.15 -8.75 -12.59
CA LYS A 206 -4.04 -7.84 -13.75
C LYS A 206 -5.36 -7.73 -14.51
N GLU A 207 -6.21 -8.76 -14.42
CA GLU A 207 -7.56 -8.84 -15.02
C GLU A 207 -8.66 -8.30 -14.09
N LEU A 208 -8.25 -7.68 -12.97
CA LEU A 208 -9.12 -7.06 -11.97
C LEU A 208 -10.04 -8.06 -11.22
N GLN A 209 -9.62 -9.32 -11.08
CA GLN A 209 -10.27 -10.29 -10.21
C GLN A 209 -9.68 -10.19 -8.79
N PHE A 210 -10.50 -10.35 -7.75
CA PHE A 210 -10.01 -10.36 -6.37
C PHE A 210 -8.98 -11.48 -6.15
N ARG A 211 -7.92 -11.20 -5.41
CA ARG A 211 -6.88 -12.16 -5.10
C ARG A 211 -6.26 -11.91 -3.73
N ALA A 212 -5.75 -12.95 -3.11
CA ALA A 212 -4.99 -12.84 -1.87
C ALA A 212 -3.69 -12.03 -2.05
N CYS A 213 -3.27 -11.31 -1.00
CA CYS A 213 -2.08 -10.46 -0.98
C CYS A 213 -1.49 -10.33 0.43
N GLU A 214 -0.74 -11.32 0.86
CA GLU A 214 -0.22 -11.43 2.23
C GLU A 214 0.57 -10.21 2.72
N GLU A 215 1.34 -9.55 1.87
CA GLU A 215 2.13 -8.40 2.29
C GLU A 215 1.25 -7.19 2.64
N ILE A 216 0.17 -6.98 1.89
CA ILE A 216 -0.79 -5.90 2.14
C ILE A 216 -1.57 -6.21 3.42
N ASP A 217 -2.03 -7.43 3.59
CA ASP A 217 -2.74 -7.91 4.78
C ASP A 217 -1.88 -7.77 6.05
N ARG A 218 -0.61 -8.17 6.01
CA ARG A 218 0.32 -7.98 7.15
C ARG A 218 0.51 -6.52 7.57
N ARG A 219 0.25 -5.55 6.70
CA ARG A 219 0.33 -4.11 6.97
C ARG A 219 -1.01 -3.49 7.35
N ALA A 220 -2.04 -4.31 7.57
CA ALA A 220 -3.34 -3.87 8.03
C ALA A 220 -3.28 -3.13 9.37
N CYS A 221 -4.30 -2.34 9.63
CA CYS A 221 -4.48 -1.61 10.89
C CYS A 221 -4.57 -2.59 12.07
N ARG A 222 -3.70 -2.40 13.07
CA ARG A 222 -3.63 -3.27 14.27
C ARG A 222 -4.37 -2.69 15.47
N ARG A 223 -5.21 -1.67 15.27
CA ARG A 223 -6.01 -1.08 16.34
C ARG A 223 -7.25 -1.91 16.57
N GLU A 224 -7.69 -1.95 17.82
CA GLU A 224 -8.97 -2.59 18.15
C GLU A 224 -10.14 -1.86 17.51
N GLN A 225 -10.07 -0.53 17.48
CA GLN A 225 -11.10 0.34 16.90
C GLN A 225 -10.49 1.54 16.19
N VAL A 226 -11.19 2.03 15.18
CA VAL A 226 -10.89 3.25 14.43
C VAL A 226 -12.13 4.13 14.35
N LEU A 227 -11.93 5.43 14.35
CA LEU A 227 -12.99 6.40 14.10
C LEU A 227 -13.18 6.58 12.60
N MET A 228 -14.42 6.54 12.15
CA MET A 228 -14.86 7.02 10.85
C MET A 228 -15.60 8.36 11.06
N PRO A 229 -14.97 9.50 10.73
CA PRO A 229 -15.67 10.79 10.75
C PRO A 229 -16.84 10.80 9.77
N PRO A 230 -17.90 11.58 10.03
CA PRO A 230 -19.06 11.65 9.15
C PRO A 230 -18.73 12.29 7.80
N ILE A 231 -19.52 11.96 6.79
CA ILE A 231 -19.44 12.57 5.47
C ILE A 231 -19.82 14.04 5.58
N ARG A 232 -18.98 14.92 5.03
CA ARG A 232 -19.20 16.36 5.06
C ARG A 232 -20.06 16.80 3.89
N GLY A 233 -20.96 17.76 4.09
CA GLY A 233 -21.66 18.45 3.01
C GLY A 233 -22.92 17.75 2.51
N GLY A 234 -23.72 17.19 3.42
CA GLY A 234 -25.14 16.91 3.20
C GLY A 234 -26.00 18.12 3.52
#